data_739c65cecb538e61e84d92fb58bb8084
#
_entry.id   739c65cecb538e61e84d92fb58bb8084
#
_cell.length_a   1.000
_cell.length_b   1.000
_cell.length_c   1.000
_cell.angle_alpha   90.00
_cell.angle_beta   90.00
_cell.angle_gamma   90.00
#
_symmetry.space_group_name_H-M   'P 1'
#
loop_
_entity.id
_entity.type
_entity.pdbx_description
1 polymer ?
#
loop_
_entity_poly.entity_id
_entity_poly.type
_entity_poly.pdbx_seq_one_letter_code
_entity_poly.pdbx_strand_id
1 'polypeptide(L)'
;SSYGLKASSIGVYGHEIGELPQAISATRPIDLQPIPFLKQGDKILFYGEKFNHHYSDTTFYFIRLDDPAPKAITDLPSVTASTTALDFGYSQFHYEPETYNLLQSGREWLGDGFFGNVNRTIQYPLADYKTGIPSVLSGRLASSSVAPGTFTFTIPGNTLAPITFPATTGGRYDQKAFLQNFSALVNPEIKDQSWTWNLTYSNTTGSGYLDYIDLHYPRKFNAANENPHYALSNKTDSTFSISIQNRQANHLVWIKLTGKSWQNVNSLSFDKVAPGAELLIFDPAKAAD
;
A
#
# COMPACT_ATOMS: atom_id res chain seq x y z
N SER A 1 -23.21 -20.70 21.48
CA SER A 1 -23.40 -22.10 21.10
C SER A 1 -22.16 -22.57 20.37
N SER A 2 -21.32 -23.34 21.05
CA SER A 2 -20.14 -23.98 20.44
C SER A 2 -20.64 -25.06 19.48
N TYR A 3 -20.67 -24.76 18.20
CA TYR A 3 -20.63 -25.83 17.21
C TYR A 3 -19.31 -26.55 17.41
N GLY A 4 -19.32 -27.85 17.75
CA GLY A 4 -18.15 -28.66 18.01
C GLY A 4 -17.27 -28.83 16.76
N LEU A 5 -16.71 -27.73 16.29
CA LEU A 5 -15.87 -27.66 15.09
C LEU A 5 -14.51 -28.28 15.41
N LYS A 6 -14.14 -29.34 14.71
CA LYS A 6 -12.79 -29.88 14.77
C LYS A 6 -11.85 -28.92 14.06
N ALA A 7 -11.13 -28.11 14.82
CA ALA A 7 -10.23 -27.07 14.28
C ALA A 7 -9.10 -27.60 13.36
N SER A 8 -8.92 -28.91 13.24
CA SER A 8 -7.93 -29.55 12.35
C SER A 8 -8.36 -29.62 10.88
N SER A 9 -9.63 -29.34 10.59
CA SER A 9 -10.21 -29.41 9.22
C SER A 9 -10.79 -28.10 8.74
N ILE A 10 -10.35 -26.97 9.27
CA ILE A 10 -10.78 -25.64 8.83
C ILE A 10 -9.89 -25.16 7.68
N GLY A 11 -10.50 -24.71 6.59
CA GLY A 11 -9.83 -23.97 5.51
C GLY A 11 -10.29 -22.52 5.45
N VAL A 12 -9.40 -21.59 5.09
CA VAL A 12 -9.70 -20.20 4.82
C VAL A 12 -9.62 -19.97 3.32
N TYR A 13 -10.61 -19.29 2.76
CA TYR A 13 -10.73 -19.05 1.33
C TYR A 13 -11.05 -17.59 1.05
N GLY A 14 -10.51 -17.06 -0.04
CA GLY A 14 -10.73 -15.67 -0.47
C GLY A 14 -10.18 -15.41 -1.86
N HIS A 15 -10.20 -14.17 -2.26
CA HIS A 15 -9.50 -13.69 -3.44
C HIS A 15 -8.41 -12.71 -3.02
N GLU A 16 -7.22 -12.87 -3.60
CA GLU A 16 -6.09 -11.93 -3.47
C GLU A 16 -6.14 -10.85 -4.57
N ILE A 17 -7.27 -10.64 -5.20
CA ILE A 17 -7.47 -9.62 -6.23
C ILE A 17 -8.60 -8.68 -5.83
N GLY A 18 -8.37 -7.39 -6.07
CA GLY A 18 -9.36 -6.35 -5.83
C GLY A 18 -10.48 -6.35 -6.87
N GLU A 19 -10.56 -5.28 -7.65
CA GLU A 19 -11.56 -5.14 -8.70
C GLU A 19 -11.36 -6.17 -9.83
N LEU A 20 -12.44 -6.81 -10.25
CA LEU A 20 -12.39 -7.73 -11.38
C LEU A 20 -12.01 -6.98 -12.68
N PRO A 21 -11.15 -7.58 -13.52
CA PRO A 21 -10.76 -6.95 -14.77
C PRO A 21 -11.98 -6.73 -15.67
N GLN A 22 -12.05 -5.55 -16.27
CA GLN A 22 -13.16 -5.16 -17.15
C GLN A 22 -13.12 -5.84 -18.50
N ALA A 23 -11.92 -6.06 -19.04
CA ALA A 23 -11.77 -6.71 -20.32
C ALA A 23 -12.30 -8.15 -20.25
N ILE A 24 -13.20 -8.51 -21.15
CA ILE A 24 -13.79 -9.86 -21.22
C ILE A 24 -12.70 -10.92 -21.46
N SER A 25 -11.64 -10.54 -22.19
CA SER A 25 -10.50 -11.41 -22.48
C SER A 25 -9.53 -11.59 -21.31
N ALA A 26 -9.63 -10.79 -20.25
CA ALA A 26 -8.74 -10.91 -19.10
C ALA A 26 -9.08 -12.15 -18.26
N THR A 27 -8.05 -12.80 -17.76
CA THR A 27 -8.20 -13.93 -16.83
C THR A 27 -8.90 -13.47 -15.56
N ARG A 28 -9.95 -14.16 -15.20
CA ARG A 28 -10.72 -13.93 -13.97
C ARG A 28 -10.65 -15.15 -13.09
N PRO A 29 -10.57 -15.00 -11.77
CA PRO A 29 -10.71 -16.15 -10.88
C PRO A 29 -12.12 -16.73 -11.01
N ILE A 30 -12.17 -18.05 -11.16
CA ILE A 30 -13.44 -18.79 -11.30
C ILE A 30 -13.97 -19.15 -9.92
N ASP A 31 -13.07 -19.36 -8.96
CA ASP A 31 -13.42 -19.82 -7.61
C ASP A 31 -12.50 -19.19 -6.56
N LEU A 32 -12.93 -19.26 -5.31
CA LEU A 32 -12.16 -18.81 -4.15
C LEU A 32 -10.87 -19.63 -4.04
N GLN A 33 -9.80 -18.93 -3.70
CA GLN A 33 -8.48 -19.54 -3.51
C GLN A 33 -8.22 -19.85 -2.05
N PRO A 34 -7.51 -20.94 -1.71
CA PRO A 34 -7.15 -21.24 -0.33
C PRO A 34 -6.11 -20.23 0.17
N ILE A 35 -6.44 -19.55 1.27
CA ILE A 35 -5.58 -18.60 1.96
C ILE A 35 -4.79 -19.34 3.04
N PRO A 36 -3.46 -19.20 3.07
CA PRO A 36 -2.66 -19.83 4.13
C PRO A 36 -2.95 -19.20 5.49
N PHE A 37 -3.05 -20.04 6.51
CA PHE A 37 -3.29 -19.59 7.88
C PHE A 37 -2.38 -20.28 8.87
N LEU A 38 -2.15 -19.64 10.02
CA LEU A 38 -1.48 -20.20 11.19
C LEU A 38 -2.52 -20.49 12.28
N LYS A 39 -2.51 -21.70 12.81
CA LYS A 39 -3.30 -22.03 13.99
C LYS A 39 -2.51 -21.72 15.25
N GLN A 40 -3.05 -20.91 16.14
CA GLN A 40 -2.46 -20.56 17.42
C GLN A 40 -3.51 -20.73 18.54
N GLY A 41 -3.42 -21.84 19.26
CA GLY A 41 -4.45 -22.19 20.25
C GLY A 41 -5.81 -22.43 19.61
N ASP A 42 -6.79 -21.67 20.04
CA ASP A 42 -8.16 -21.63 19.54
C ASP A 42 -8.40 -20.61 18.40
N LYS A 43 -7.36 -19.85 18.02
CA LYS A 43 -7.40 -18.85 16.96
C LYS A 43 -6.79 -19.35 15.67
N ILE A 44 -7.29 -18.83 14.56
CA ILE A 44 -6.66 -18.91 13.24
C ILE A 44 -6.22 -17.49 12.82
N LEU A 45 -4.98 -17.38 12.40
CA LEU A 45 -4.39 -16.13 11.94
C LEU A 45 -4.09 -16.25 10.45
N PHE A 46 -4.55 -15.32 9.66
CA PHE A 46 -4.24 -15.24 8.24
C PHE A 46 -4.03 -13.78 7.83
N TYR A 47 -3.33 -13.56 6.73
CA TYR A 47 -3.19 -12.23 6.16
C TYR A 47 -4.38 -11.94 5.25
N GLY A 48 -5.18 -10.94 5.64
CA GLY A 48 -6.29 -10.43 4.86
C GLY A 48 -5.88 -9.16 4.10
N GLU A 49 -5.97 -9.17 2.79
CA GLU A 49 -5.75 -7.97 2.00
C GLU A 49 -7.01 -7.11 2.00
N LYS A 50 -6.85 -5.83 2.30
CA LYS A 50 -7.93 -4.87 2.13
C LYS A 50 -7.85 -4.31 0.71
N PHE A 51 -8.91 -4.53 -0.05
CA PHE A 51 -9.06 -3.90 -1.35
C PHE A 51 -9.98 -2.68 -1.22
N ASN A 52 -9.52 -1.58 -1.79
CA ASN A 52 -10.35 -0.40 -1.98
C ASN A 52 -10.63 -0.26 -3.47
N HIS A 53 -11.90 -0.35 -3.87
CA HIS A 53 -12.30 -0.19 -5.26
C HIS A 53 -13.66 0.53 -5.34
N HIS A 54 -14.03 1.01 -6.52
CA HIS A 54 -15.22 1.84 -6.74
C HIS A 54 -16.55 1.28 -6.21
N TYR A 55 -16.63 -0.02 -5.95
CA TYR A 55 -17.90 -0.66 -5.55
C TYR A 55 -17.92 -1.13 -4.10
N SER A 56 -16.77 -1.32 -3.46
CA SER A 56 -16.67 -1.81 -2.09
C SER A 56 -15.31 -1.52 -1.47
N ASP A 57 -15.31 -1.21 -0.20
CA ASP A 57 -14.13 -1.12 0.68
C ASP A 57 -13.99 -2.37 1.56
N THR A 58 -14.82 -3.39 1.30
CA THR A 58 -14.95 -4.59 2.14
C THR A 58 -14.48 -5.83 1.38
N THR A 59 -13.56 -6.57 1.98
CA THR A 59 -13.08 -7.86 1.48
C THR A 59 -13.69 -8.99 2.29
N PHE A 60 -14.18 -10.02 1.62
CA PHE A 60 -14.80 -11.17 2.26
C PHE A 60 -13.89 -12.38 2.22
N TYR A 61 -13.77 -13.05 3.37
CA TYR A 61 -13.10 -14.33 3.54
C TYR A 61 -14.11 -15.38 4.00
N PHE A 62 -13.94 -16.61 3.55
CA PHE A 62 -14.84 -17.71 3.82
C PHE A 62 -14.13 -18.79 4.60
N ILE A 63 -14.79 -19.31 5.62
CA ILE A 63 -14.28 -20.43 6.41
C ILE A 63 -15.02 -21.68 5.95
N ARG A 64 -14.26 -22.66 5.47
CA ARG A 64 -14.75 -24.00 5.15
C ARG A 64 -14.49 -24.91 6.33
N LEU A 65 -15.53 -25.61 6.76
CA LEU A 65 -15.44 -26.69 7.71
C LEU A 65 -15.17 -27.99 6.96
N ASP A 66 -14.47 -28.93 7.62
CA ASP A 66 -14.11 -30.22 7.05
C ASP A 66 -13.35 -30.09 5.71
N ASP A 67 -12.43 -29.14 5.66
CA ASP A 67 -11.55 -28.96 4.51
C ASP A 67 -10.56 -30.14 4.43
N PRO A 68 -10.56 -30.91 3.30
CA PRO A 68 -9.67 -32.05 3.15
C PRO A 68 -8.19 -31.65 2.97
N ALA A 69 -7.91 -30.40 2.59
CA ALA A 69 -6.57 -29.91 2.26
C ALA A 69 -6.35 -28.46 2.71
N PRO A 70 -6.45 -28.17 4.02
CA PRO A 70 -6.26 -26.81 4.52
C PRO A 70 -4.82 -26.33 4.24
N LYS A 71 -4.71 -25.06 3.81
CA LYS A 71 -3.40 -24.46 3.51
C LYS A 71 -2.82 -23.83 4.77
N ALA A 72 -1.82 -24.45 5.36
CA ALA A 72 -1.15 -23.90 6.52
C ALA A 72 0.01 -22.96 6.14
N ILE A 73 0.26 -21.94 6.97
CA ILE A 73 1.52 -21.20 6.94
C ILE A 73 2.61 -22.15 7.47
N THR A 74 3.66 -22.31 6.68
CA THR A 74 4.81 -23.14 7.02
C THR A 74 5.97 -22.28 7.51
N ASP A 75 6.87 -22.86 8.28
CA ASP A 75 8.07 -22.18 8.72
C ASP A 75 9.05 -22.01 7.55
N LEU A 76 9.68 -20.83 7.48
CA LEU A 76 10.80 -20.62 6.59
C LEU A 76 12.03 -21.39 7.12
N PRO A 77 12.75 -22.15 6.29
CA PRO A 77 13.98 -22.81 6.71
C PRO A 77 14.99 -21.83 7.32
N SER A 78 15.51 -22.17 8.50
CA SER A 78 16.55 -21.37 9.16
C SER A 78 17.86 -21.43 8.40
N VAL A 79 18.53 -20.28 8.26
CA VAL A 79 19.88 -20.18 7.71
C VAL A 79 20.85 -19.67 8.76
N THR A 80 22.14 -19.91 8.56
CA THR A 80 23.19 -19.41 9.45
C THR A 80 23.13 -17.88 9.53
N ALA A 81 23.26 -17.33 10.73
CA ALA A 81 23.24 -15.89 10.94
C ALA A 81 24.29 -15.17 10.08
N SER A 82 23.87 -14.09 9.43
CA SER A 82 24.73 -13.23 8.63
C SER A 82 25.20 -12.02 9.45
N THR A 83 26.37 -11.53 9.15
CA THR A 83 26.88 -10.26 9.69
C THR A 83 26.27 -9.05 9.01
N THR A 84 25.69 -9.20 7.82
CA THR A 84 25.00 -8.13 7.11
C THR A 84 23.59 -8.01 7.67
N ALA A 85 23.27 -6.86 8.27
CA ALA A 85 21.94 -6.59 8.83
C ALA A 85 21.20 -5.54 8.01
N LEU A 86 19.96 -5.84 7.66
CA LEU A 86 19.00 -4.85 7.14
C LEU A 86 18.17 -4.31 8.32
N ASP A 87 18.04 -3.01 8.40
CA ASP A 87 17.27 -2.32 9.45
C ASP A 87 16.03 -1.60 8.90
N PHE A 88 15.76 -1.70 7.59
CA PHE A 88 14.62 -1.07 6.93
C PHE A 88 14.10 -1.89 5.75
N GLY A 89 12.86 -1.66 5.41
CA GLY A 89 12.21 -2.05 4.16
C GLY A 89 11.51 -0.83 3.56
N TYR A 90 10.67 -1.04 2.57
CA TYR A 90 9.86 0.03 1.99
C TYR A 90 8.40 -0.13 2.39
N SER A 91 7.77 0.99 2.70
CA SER A 91 6.33 1.08 2.93
C SER A 91 5.72 2.03 1.92
N GLN A 92 4.43 1.88 1.71
CA GLN A 92 3.65 2.76 0.85
C GLN A 92 2.65 3.54 1.70
N PHE A 93 2.53 4.82 1.41
CA PHE A 93 1.39 5.64 1.80
C PHE A 93 0.58 5.95 0.55
N HIS A 94 -0.71 5.69 0.60
CA HIS A 94 -1.65 5.95 -0.48
C HIS A 94 -2.76 6.86 0.04
N TYR A 95 -3.09 7.89 -0.74
CA TYR A 95 -4.16 8.83 -0.47
C TYR A 95 -4.96 9.06 -1.75
N GLU A 96 -6.22 8.66 -1.76
CA GLU A 96 -7.12 8.74 -2.90
C GLU A 96 -8.57 8.98 -2.41
N PRO A 97 -8.94 10.24 -2.12
CA PRO A 97 -10.32 10.58 -1.80
C PRO A 97 -11.16 10.64 -3.08
N GLU A 98 -12.31 9.96 -3.08
CA GLU A 98 -13.27 9.90 -4.18
C GLU A 98 -14.37 10.95 -3.98
N THR A 99 -14.09 12.23 -4.29
CA THR A 99 -14.96 13.36 -3.94
C THR A 99 -15.73 13.93 -5.12
N TYR A 100 -15.08 14.07 -6.28
CA TYR A 100 -15.63 14.78 -7.43
C TYR A 100 -15.76 13.89 -8.66
N ASN A 101 -16.99 13.65 -9.12
CA ASN A 101 -17.25 12.99 -10.39
C ASN A 101 -17.71 14.02 -11.43
N LEU A 102 -16.81 14.45 -12.29
CA LEU A 102 -17.06 15.52 -13.27
C LEU A 102 -18.05 15.13 -14.35
N LEU A 103 -18.16 13.86 -14.67
CA LEU A 103 -19.09 13.36 -15.69
C LEU A 103 -20.43 12.91 -15.10
N GLN A 104 -20.55 12.86 -13.79
CA GLN A 104 -21.71 12.29 -13.08
C GLN A 104 -22.03 10.86 -13.55
N SER A 105 -21.02 10.14 -14.00
CA SER A 105 -21.13 8.78 -14.51
C SER A 105 -19.83 8.03 -14.33
N GLY A 106 -19.93 6.71 -14.09
CA GLY A 106 -18.83 5.79 -14.20
C GLY A 106 -17.76 5.90 -13.10
N ARG A 107 -16.52 5.87 -13.50
CA ARG A 107 -15.37 5.45 -12.69
C ARG A 107 -14.36 6.51 -12.38
N GLU A 108 -14.41 7.65 -13.09
CA GLU A 108 -13.46 8.74 -12.86
C GLU A 108 -13.97 9.62 -11.74
N TRP A 109 -13.53 9.32 -10.55
CA TRP A 109 -13.69 10.17 -9.39
C TRP A 109 -12.36 10.87 -9.12
N LEU A 110 -12.42 12.11 -8.72
CA LEU A 110 -11.27 12.94 -8.41
C LEU A 110 -11.32 13.31 -6.93
N GLY A 111 -10.16 13.47 -6.34
CA GLY A 111 -10.03 13.76 -4.92
C GLY A 111 -10.17 15.24 -4.57
N ASP A 112 -9.13 15.81 -3.94
CA ASP A 112 -9.14 17.17 -3.44
C ASP A 112 -9.29 18.23 -4.53
N GLY A 113 -10.33 19.08 -4.44
CA GLY A 113 -10.56 20.17 -5.38
C GLY A 113 -9.79 21.45 -5.04
N PHE A 114 -9.27 22.12 -6.06
CA PHE A 114 -8.62 23.42 -6.03
C PHE A 114 -9.41 24.38 -6.93
N PHE A 115 -10.12 25.32 -6.35
CA PHE A 115 -11.01 26.22 -7.08
C PHE A 115 -10.40 27.62 -7.13
N GLY A 116 -9.96 28.05 -8.31
CA GLY A 116 -9.18 29.27 -8.48
C GLY A 116 -7.71 29.08 -8.08
N ASN A 117 -7.08 30.19 -7.68
CA ASN A 117 -5.71 30.15 -7.15
C ASN A 117 -5.70 29.67 -5.70
N VAL A 118 -5.38 28.41 -5.49
CA VAL A 118 -5.44 27.77 -4.17
C VAL A 118 -4.13 27.09 -3.83
N ASN A 119 -3.67 27.29 -2.61
CA ASN A 119 -2.57 26.57 -1.97
C ASN A 119 -3.14 25.64 -0.90
N ARG A 120 -2.75 24.37 -0.92
CA ARG A 120 -3.10 23.39 0.11
C ARG A 120 -1.85 22.83 0.75
N THR A 121 -1.87 22.75 2.05
CA THR A 121 -0.87 22.03 2.84
C THR A 121 -1.23 20.56 2.86
N ILE A 122 -0.29 19.72 2.46
CA ILE A 122 -0.38 18.27 2.49
C ILE A 122 0.49 17.78 3.64
N GLN A 123 -0.07 16.94 4.50
CA GLN A 123 0.65 16.39 5.65
C GLN A 123 0.42 14.88 5.75
N TYR A 124 1.50 14.13 5.84
CA TYR A 124 1.47 12.68 6.00
C TYR A 124 2.22 12.23 7.25
N PRO A 125 1.65 11.29 8.04
CA PRO A 125 2.41 10.64 9.09
C PRO A 125 3.42 9.68 8.44
N LEU A 126 4.72 9.87 8.73
CA LEU A 126 5.80 9.00 8.28
C LEU A 126 6.60 8.49 9.47
N ALA A 127 5.97 7.64 10.26
CA ALA A 127 6.64 6.98 11.39
C ALA A 127 7.80 6.11 10.89
N ASP A 128 8.91 6.12 11.64
CA ASP A 128 10.10 5.31 11.38
C ASP A 128 10.78 5.55 10.02
N TYR A 129 10.59 6.72 9.42
CA TYR A 129 11.25 7.07 8.17
C TYR A 129 12.78 6.90 8.28
N LYS A 130 13.36 6.21 7.30
CA LYS A 130 14.81 6.04 7.20
C LYS A 130 15.40 7.16 6.36
N THR A 131 16.06 8.12 7.01
CA THR A 131 16.72 9.25 6.35
C THR A 131 17.91 8.82 5.48
N GLY A 132 18.25 9.64 4.50
CA GLY A 132 19.41 9.40 3.62
C GLY A 132 19.14 8.46 2.44
N ILE A 133 17.89 7.98 2.30
CA ILE A 133 17.46 7.16 1.17
C ILE A 133 16.27 7.88 0.53
N PRO A 134 16.30 8.14 -0.79
CA PRO A 134 15.20 8.80 -1.48
C PRO A 134 13.90 7.99 -1.43
N SER A 135 12.80 8.71 -1.40
CA SER A 135 11.44 8.19 -1.58
C SER A 135 10.93 8.50 -2.99
N VAL A 136 9.96 7.74 -3.46
CA VAL A 136 9.26 8.00 -4.72
C VAL A 136 7.90 8.60 -4.39
N LEU A 137 7.70 9.86 -4.76
CA LEU A 137 6.41 10.53 -4.75
C LEU A 137 5.80 10.43 -6.13
N SER A 138 4.59 9.90 -6.26
CA SER A 138 3.85 9.82 -7.51
C SER A 138 2.38 10.13 -7.28
N GLY A 139 1.65 10.38 -8.36
CA GLY A 139 0.23 10.67 -8.26
C GLY A 139 -0.36 11.10 -9.58
N ARG A 140 -1.63 11.48 -9.54
CA ARG A 140 -2.39 11.98 -10.67
C ARG A 140 -3.05 13.31 -10.31
N LEU A 141 -2.92 14.27 -11.21
CA LEU A 141 -3.56 15.59 -11.14
C LEU A 141 -4.50 15.78 -12.31
N ALA A 142 -5.52 16.59 -12.11
CA ALA A 142 -6.44 16.96 -13.18
C ALA A 142 -6.70 18.46 -13.19
N SER A 143 -6.99 19.00 -14.38
CA SER A 143 -7.41 20.39 -14.56
C SER A 143 -8.65 20.45 -15.45
N SER A 144 -9.70 21.09 -14.94
CA SER A 144 -10.95 21.37 -15.64
C SER A 144 -11.12 22.89 -15.74
N SER A 145 -10.61 23.48 -16.84
CA SER A 145 -10.62 24.92 -17.04
C SER A 145 -10.56 25.27 -18.49
N VAL A 146 -11.24 26.35 -18.86
CA VAL A 146 -11.16 26.96 -20.19
C VAL A 146 -9.93 27.86 -20.37
N ALA A 147 -9.07 27.96 -19.38
CA ALA A 147 -7.75 28.58 -19.42
C ALA A 147 -6.70 27.59 -18.93
N PRO A 148 -5.42 27.68 -19.35
CA PRO A 148 -4.37 26.84 -18.87
C PRO A 148 -4.24 26.90 -17.34
N GLY A 149 -4.04 25.75 -16.69
CA GLY A 149 -3.83 25.64 -15.25
C GLY A 149 -2.47 25.04 -14.92
N THR A 150 -1.89 25.39 -13.78
CA THR A 150 -0.57 24.89 -13.37
C THR A 150 -0.58 24.47 -11.92
N PHE A 151 -0.11 23.24 -11.67
CA PHE A 151 0.23 22.79 -10.32
C PHE A 151 1.71 23.02 -10.03
N THR A 152 1.97 23.58 -8.86
CA THR A 152 3.33 23.83 -8.34
C THR A 152 3.50 23.16 -7.00
N PHE A 153 4.59 22.39 -6.87
CA PHE A 153 4.96 21.70 -5.64
C PHE A 153 5.96 22.56 -4.87
N THR A 154 5.68 22.80 -3.60
CA THR A 154 6.63 23.44 -2.67
C THR A 154 6.98 22.42 -1.59
N ILE A 155 8.04 21.67 -1.83
CA ILE A 155 8.50 20.57 -0.97
C ILE A 155 9.85 20.96 -0.39
N PRO A 156 10.00 21.12 0.95
CA PRO A 156 11.28 21.43 1.56
C PRO A 156 12.41 20.53 1.08
N GLY A 157 13.54 21.12 0.72
CA GLY A 157 14.72 20.39 0.25
C GLY A 157 14.59 19.70 -1.11
N ASN A 158 13.46 19.89 -1.82
CA ASN A 158 13.21 19.23 -3.11
C ASN A 158 12.69 20.23 -4.15
N THR A 159 13.06 20.00 -5.42
CA THR A 159 12.57 20.79 -6.55
C THR A 159 11.87 19.88 -7.54
N LEU A 160 10.56 20.10 -7.74
CA LEU A 160 9.76 19.44 -8.77
C LEU A 160 9.35 20.49 -9.81
N ALA A 161 9.42 20.09 -11.08
CA ALA A 161 8.93 20.95 -12.15
C ALA A 161 7.41 21.14 -12.03
N PRO A 162 6.91 22.37 -12.28
CA PRO A 162 5.47 22.61 -12.36
C PRO A 162 4.82 21.76 -13.44
N ILE A 163 3.57 21.35 -13.21
CA ILE A 163 2.76 20.59 -14.17
C ILE A 163 1.70 21.50 -14.74
N THR A 164 1.79 21.76 -16.04
CA THR A 164 0.87 22.66 -16.76
C THR A 164 -0.11 21.87 -17.61
N PHE A 165 -1.37 22.22 -17.51
CA PHE A 165 -2.48 21.64 -18.25
C PHE A 165 -2.99 22.59 -19.31
N PRO A 166 -3.34 22.10 -20.51
CA PRO A 166 -3.99 22.91 -21.51
C PRO A 166 -5.41 23.30 -21.08
N ALA A 167 -5.96 24.31 -21.73
CA ALA A 167 -7.35 24.68 -21.58
C ALA A 167 -8.28 23.63 -22.20
N THR A 168 -9.41 23.35 -21.54
CA THR A 168 -10.53 22.65 -22.16
C THR A 168 -11.28 23.60 -23.06
N THR A 169 -12.04 23.09 -24.05
CA THR A 169 -12.86 23.94 -24.96
C THR A 169 -14.14 24.45 -24.29
N GLY A 170 -14.56 23.82 -23.16
CA GLY A 170 -15.79 24.16 -22.46
C GLY A 170 -17.07 23.67 -23.14
N GLY A 171 -16.98 22.98 -24.27
CA GLY A 171 -18.13 22.43 -24.99
C GLY A 171 -18.85 21.31 -24.19
N ARG A 172 -20.16 21.18 -24.45
CA ARG A 172 -21.01 20.23 -23.71
C ARG A 172 -20.51 18.77 -23.82
N TYR A 173 -20.01 18.38 -24.98
CA TYR A 173 -19.59 17.02 -25.32
C TYR A 173 -18.08 16.84 -25.34
N ASP A 174 -17.33 17.90 -25.02
CA ASP A 174 -15.87 17.88 -25.04
C ASP A 174 -15.29 17.31 -23.75
N GLN A 175 -13.99 17.06 -23.79
CA GLN A 175 -13.24 16.61 -22.62
C GLN A 175 -13.42 17.58 -21.46
N LYS A 176 -13.85 17.07 -20.31
CA LYS A 176 -14.17 17.87 -19.13
C LYS A 176 -12.94 18.25 -18.32
N ALA A 177 -11.94 17.40 -18.33
CA ALA A 177 -10.66 17.66 -17.66
C ALA A 177 -9.51 16.97 -18.40
N PHE A 178 -8.31 17.54 -18.29
CA PHE A 178 -7.07 16.87 -18.63
C PHE A 178 -6.48 16.24 -17.37
N LEU A 179 -6.03 15.00 -17.49
CA LEU A 179 -5.40 14.24 -16.40
C LEU A 179 -3.92 14.05 -16.74
N GLN A 180 -3.06 14.13 -15.74
CA GLN A 180 -1.62 13.92 -15.89
C GLN A 180 -1.04 13.23 -14.67
N ASN A 181 -0.32 12.14 -14.90
CA ASN A 181 0.47 11.47 -13.88
C ASN A 181 1.80 12.20 -13.66
N PHE A 182 2.31 12.13 -12.45
CA PHE A 182 3.65 12.59 -12.11
C PHE A 182 4.38 11.58 -11.26
N SER A 183 5.70 11.63 -11.29
CA SER A 183 6.58 10.86 -10.40
C SER A 183 7.89 11.61 -10.21
N ALA A 184 8.37 11.63 -8.97
CA ALA A 184 9.62 12.29 -8.62
C ALA A 184 10.32 11.58 -7.44
N LEU A 185 11.65 11.62 -7.45
CA LEU A 185 12.44 11.28 -6.27
C LEU A 185 12.43 12.47 -5.31
N VAL A 186 12.12 12.21 -4.05
CA VAL A 186 12.09 13.20 -2.98
C VAL A 186 12.82 12.70 -1.74
N ASN A 187 13.34 13.64 -0.97
CA ASN A 187 13.93 13.37 0.33
C ASN A 187 13.07 14.09 1.39
N PRO A 188 12.08 13.39 1.97
CA PRO A 188 11.21 13.99 2.98
C PRO A 188 11.98 14.53 4.18
N GLU A 189 11.75 15.78 4.53
CA GLU A 189 12.18 16.37 5.80
C GLU A 189 11.10 16.09 6.85
N ILE A 190 11.37 15.09 7.71
CA ILE A 190 10.41 14.66 8.73
C ILE A 190 10.52 15.54 9.95
N LYS A 191 9.39 16.10 10.35
CA LYS A 191 9.22 16.83 11.58
C LYS A 191 8.05 16.23 12.37
N ASP A 192 8.28 15.91 13.63
CA ASP A 192 7.28 15.33 14.53
C ASP A 192 6.60 14.08 13.91
N GLN A 193 7.40 13.19 13.30
CA GLN A 193 6.95 12.00 12.59
C GLN A 193 5.99 12.27 11.42
N SER A 194 5.98 13.50 10.93
CA SER A 194 5.15 13.92 9.79
C SER A 194 5.99 14.57 8.71
N TRP A 195 5.55 14.41 7.47
CA TRP A 195 6.06 15.13 6.33
C TRP A 195 5.01 16.12 5.83
N THR A 196 5.41 17.38 5.72
CA THR A 196 4.52 18.47 5.32
C THR A 196 5.08 19.22 4.12
N TRP A 197 4.24 19.48 3.13
CA TRP A 197 4.57 20.23 1.91
C TRP A 197 3.31 20.91 1.36
N ASN A 198 3.47 21.78 0.34
CA ASN A 198 2.36 22.51 -0.23
C ASN A 198 2.18 22.17 -1.72
N LEU A 199 0.92 22.07 -2.14
CA LEU A 199 0.49 21.98 -3.51
C LEU A 199 -0.35 23.20 -3.87
N THR A 200 0.11 23.95 -4.85
CA THR A 200 -0.58 25.17 -5.31
C THR A 200 -1.12 24.92 -6.72
N TYR A 201 -2.39 25.20 -6.92
CA TYR A 201 -2.98 25.29 -8.25
C TYR A 201 -3.14 26.76 -8.61
N SER A 202 -2.67 27.13 -9.80
CA SER A 202 -2.72 28.50 -10.35
C SER A 202 -3.63 28.52 -11.56
N ASN A 203 -4.81 29.07 -11.39
CA ASN A 203 -5.79 29.36 -12.44
C ASN A 203 -6.88 30.27 -11.86
N THR A 204 -7.30 31.29 -12.59
CA THR A 204 -8.26 32.29 -12.08
C THR A 204 -9.72 31.88 -12.23
N THR A 205 -10.03 30.96 -13.14
CA THR A 205 -11.41 30.66 -13.55
C THR A 205 -11.75 29.18 -13.56
N GLY A 206 -10.77 28.32 -13.33
CA GLY A 206 -10.94 26.88 -13.44
C GLY A 206 -10.76 26.14 -12.14
N SER A 207 -10.86 24.85 -12.24
CA SER A 207 -10.70 23.90 -11.13
C SER A 207 -9.56 22.94 -11.40
N GLY A 208 -8.70 22.77 -10.43
CA GLY A 208 -7.72 21.69 -10.37
C GLY A 208 -8.18 20.61 -9.38
N TYR A 209 -7.65 19.41 -9.53
CA TYR A 209 -7.94 18.29 -8.64
C TYR A 209 -6.67 17.50 -8.40
N LEU A 210 -6.46 17.13 -7.15
CA LEU A 210 -5.55 16.07 -6.76
C LEU A 210 -6.36 14.79 -6.72
N ASP A 211 -6.08 13.87 -7.62
CA ASP A 211 -6.78 12.61 -7.71
C ASP A 211 -6.25 11.63 -6.64
N TYR A 212 -5.03 11.19 -6.80
CA TYR A 212 -4.36 10.41 -5.77
C TYR A 212 -2.90 10.78 -5.60
N ILE A 213 -2.34 10.39 -4.47
CA ILE A 213 -0.90 10.43 -4.20
C ILE A 213 -0.44 9.10 -3.59
N ASP A 214 0.66 8.63 -4.13
CA ASP A 214 1.45 7.52 -3.60
C ASP A 214 2.80 8.02 -3.13
N LEU A 215 3.22 7.59 -1.96
CA LEU A 215 4.58 7.75 -1.48
C LEU A 215 5.15 6.39 -1.11
N HIS A 216 6.14 5.92 -1.89
CA HIS A 216 6.95 4.77 -1.54
C HIS A 216 8.20 5.25 -0.80
N TYR A 217 8.37 4.86 0.45
CA TYR A 217 9.41 5.40 1.31
C TYR A 217 10.12 4.32 2.13
N PRO A 218 11.44 4.51 2.41
CA PRO A 218 12.19 3.63 3.27
C PRO A 218 11.73 3.79 4.72
N ARG A 219 11.41 2.67 5.37
CA ARG A 219 10.92 2.62 6.74
C ARG A 219 11.70 1.62 7.56
N LYS A 220 12.20 2.03 8.73
CA LYS A 220 12.89 1.15 9.68
C LYS A 220 11.95 0.05 10.16
N PHE A 221 12.48 -1.16 10.32
CA PHE A 221 11.70 -2.24 10.93
C PHE A 221 11.46 -1.93 12.39
N ASN A 222 10.20 -1.76 12.76
CA ASN A 222 9.79 -1.43 14.11
C ASN A 222 8.50 -2.16 14.48
N ALA A 223 8.56 -2.98 15.53
CA ALA A 223 7.44 -3.76 16.02
C ALA A 223 6.52 -2.99 17.00
N ALA A 224 6.83 -1.74 17.34
CA ALA A 224 5.96 -0.92 18.19
C ALA A 224 4.70 -0.44 17.45
N ASN A 225 4.74 -0.40 16.11
CA ASN A 225 3.60 -0.01 15.29
C ASN A 225 2.64 -1.19 15.10
N GLU A 226 1.37 -0.89 14.88
CA GLU A 226 0.39 -1.93 14.60
C GLU A 226 0.63 -2.54 13.22
N ASN A 227 0.86 -3.85 13.18
CA ASN A 227 0.96 -4.70 11.98
C ASN A 227 1.75 -4.06 10.81
N PRO A 228 2.99 -3.59 11.02
CA PRO A 228 3.74 -2.94 9.97
C PRO A 228 4.09 -3.93 8.85
N HIS A 229 3.78 -3.52 7.62
CA HIS A 229 4.02 -4.24 6.38
C HIS A 229 5.13 -3.54 5.58
N TYR A 230 6.08 -4.31 5.07
CA TYR A 230 7.24 -3.81 4.35
C TYR A 230 7.48 -4.59 3.07
N ALA A 231 7.80 -3.88 1.99
CA ALA A 231 8.39 -4.49 0.81
C ALA A 231 9.92 -4.56 0.98
N LEU A 232 10.50 -5.70 0.68
CA LEU A 232 11.94 -5.91 0.65
C LEU A 232 12.41 -5.71 -0.80
N SER A 233 12.91 -4.53 -1.10
CA SER A 233 13.37 -4.18 -2.44
C SER A 233 14.86 -4.48 -2.66
N ASN A 234 15.58 -4.80 -1.60
CA ASN A 234 17.01 -5.03 -1.71
C ASN A 234 17.28 -6.39 -2.34
N LYS A 235 17.83 -6.36 -3.55
CA LYS A 235 18.47 -7.52 -4.13
C LYS A 235 19.65 -7.90 -3.24
N THR A 236 19.49 -8.92 -2.42
CA THR A 236 20.58 -9.47 -1.63
C THR A 236 21.13 -10.66 -2.37
N ASP A 237 22.37 -10.54 -2.84
CA ASP A 237 23.10 -11.64 -3.48
C ASP A 237 23.71 -12.60 -2.45
N SER A 238 23.51 -12.34 -1.15
CA SER A 238 24.04 -13.09 -0.01
C SER A 238 23.04 -13.20 1.12
N THR A 239 23.32 -14.07 2.08
CA THR A 239 22.58 -14.15 3.33
C THR A 239 22.60 -12.84 4.09
N PHE A 240 21.49 -12.46 4.73
CA PHE A 240 21.37 -11.26 5.53
C PHE A 240 20.52 -11.53 6.78
N SER A 241 20.65 -10.69 7.75
CA SER A 241 19.79 -10.67 8.95
C SER A 241 18.92 -9.42 8.95
N ILE A 242 17.76 -9.50 9.62
CA ILE A 242 16.89 -8.33 9.84
C ILE A 242 17.01 -7.88 11.28
N SER A 243 17.21 -6.59 11.50
CA SER A 243 17.19 -5.95 12.81
C SER A 243 15.86 -5.22 13.00
N ILE A 244 15.05 -5.68 13.96
CA ILE A 244 13.71 -5.13 14.26
C ILE A 244 13.77 -4.41 15.60
N GLN A 245 13.44 -3.11 15.59
CA GLN A 245 13.33 -2.30 16.80
C GLN A 245 12.07 -2.69 17.59
N ASN A 246 12.12 -2.60 18.90
CA ASN A 246 11.00 -2.85 19.83
C ASN A 246 10.32 -4.22 19.70
N ARG A 247 11.01 -5.21 19.13
CA ARG A 247 10.48 -6.57 19.03
C ARG A 247 10.36 -7.21 20.38
N GLN A 248 9.19 -7.77 20.68
CA GLN A 248 8.92 -8.61 21.87
C GLN A 248 8.89 -10.09 21.48
N ALA A 249 8.99 -10.96 22.47
CA ALA A 249 9.01 -12.42 22.24
C ALA A 249 7.71 -12.96 21.62
N ASN A 250 6.58 -12.30 21.85
CA ASN A 250 5.27 -12.66 21.32
C ASN A 250 5.03 -12.16 19.89
N HIS A 251 5.89 -11.27 19.36
CA HIS A 251 5.72 -10.77 17.99
C HIS A 251 6.07 -11.85 16.96
N LEU A 252 5.15 -12.13 16.08
CA LEU A 252 5.35 -12.96 14.90
C LEU A 252 5.94 -12.14 13.75
N VAL A 253 6.71 -12.82 12.94
CA VAL A 253 7.27 -12.28 11.71
C VAL A 253 6.90 -13.22 10.57
N TRP A 254 6.21 -12.72 9.57
CA TRP A 254 5.91 -13.48 8.37
C TRP A 254 6.60 -12.86 7.17
N ILE A 255 7.01 -13.70 6.24
CA ILE A 255 7.59 -13.32 4.96
C ILE A 255 6.82 -13.96 3.83
N LYS A 256 6.58 -13.19 2.77
CA LYS A 256 6.05 -13.68 1.50
C LYS A 256 7.14 -13.49 0.44
N LEU A 257 7.75 -14.57 0.03
CA LEU A 257 8.72 -14.55 -1.06
C LEU A 257 7.98 -14.43 -2.40
N THR A 258 8.61 -13.81 -3.38
CA THR A 258 8.04 -13.59 -4.72
C THR A 258 7.51 -14.90 -5.31
N GLY A 259 6.23 -14.92 -5.65
CA GLY A 259 5.54 -16.10 -6.20
C GLY A 259 5.25 -17.22 -5.19
N LYS A 260 5.42 -16.96 -3.88
CA LYS A 260 5.12 -17.90 -2.79
C LYS A 260 4.05 -17.38 -1.85
N SER A 261 3.53 -18.26 -1.02
CA SER A 261 2.62 -17.90 0.08
C SER A 261 3.40 -17.35 1.28
N TRP A 262 2.69 -16.73 2.23
CA TRP A 262 3.24 -16.33 3.51
C TRP A 262 3.85 -17.50 4.26
N GLN A 263 5.02 -17.30 4.87
CA GLN A 263 5.76 -18.24 5.69
C GLN A 263 6.11 -17.60 7.03
N ASN A 264 6.12 -18.39 8.10
CA ASN A 264 6.52 -17.94 9.43
C ASN A 264 8.05 -17.91 9.53
N VAL A 265 8.56 -16.89 10.22
CA VAL A 265 9.99 -16.64 10.36
C VAL A 265 10.40 -16.87 11.82
N ASN A 266 11.07 -17.99 12.09
CA ASN A 266 11.60 -18.32 13.40
C ASN A 266 12.99 -17.71 13.65
N SER A 267 13.79 -17.56 12.59
CA SER A 267 15.11 -16.92 12.62
C SER A 267 15.12 -15.68 11.73
N LEU A 268 15.61 -14.55 12.24
CA LEU A 268 15.72 -13.30 11.47
C LEU A 268 16.89 -13.29 10.46
N SER A 269 17.43 -14.45 10.16
CA SER A 269 18.47 -14.62 9.11
C SER A 269 17.84 -15.27 7.88
N PHE A 270 18.17 -14.75 6.73
CA PHE A 270 17.57 -15.12 5.45
C PHE A 270 18.66 -15.44 4.44
N ASP A 271 18.39 -16.38 3.57
CA ASP A 271 19.13 -16.52 2.30
C ASP A 271 18.72 -15.40 1.35
N LYS A 272 19.30 -15.40 0.14
CA LYS A 272 18.96 -14.42 -0.90
C LYS A 272 17.45 -14.26 -1.03
N VAL A 273 16.99 -13.02 -1.03
CA VAL A 273 15.60 -12.68 -1.26
C VAL A 273 15.49 -11.90 -2.57
N ALA A 274 14.66 -12.38 -3.47
CA ALA A 274 14.36 -11.67 -4.72
C ALA A 274 13.60 -10.37 -4.43
N PRO A 275 13.76 -9.32 -5.25
CA PRO A 275 12.94 -8.13 -5.16
C PRO A 275 11.45 -8.48 -5.20
N GLY A 276 10.64 -7.77 -4.42
CA GLY A 276 9.20 -7.99 -4.31
C GLY A 276 8.80 -8.99 -3.23
N ALA A 277 9.73 -9.42 -2.37
CA ALA A 277 9.36 -10.08 -1.13
C ALA A 277 8.74 -9.08 -0.15
N GLU A 278 7.85 -9.57 0.70
CA GLU A 278 7.10 -8.78 1.66
C GLU A 278 7.35 -9.30 3.08
N LEU A 279 7.44 -8.40 4.06
CA LEU A 279 7.64 -8.71 5.46
C LEU A 279 6.50 -8.11 6.28
N LEU A 280 5.90 -8.92 7.14
CA LEU A 280 4.90 -8.50 8.11
C LEU A 280 5.42 -8.77 9.53
N ILE A 281 5.28 -7.79 10.41
CA ILE A 281 5.64 -7.91 11.83
C ILE A 281 4.38 -7.60 12.62
N PHE A 282 3.95 -8.47 13.53
CA PHE A 282 2.71 -8.21 14.26
C PHE A 282 2.65 -8.92 15.63
N ASP A 283 1.83 -8.38 16.51
CA ASP A 283 1.43 -9.01 17.75
C ASP A 283 0.12 -9.79 17.52
N PRO A 284 0.12 -11.13 17.64
CA PRO A 284 -1.10 -11.92 17.47
C PRO A 284 -2.26 -11.55 18.41
N ALA A 285 -1.93 -10.96 19.57
CA ALA A 285 -2.96 -10.50 20.50
C ALA A 285 -3.69 -9.23 20.03
N LYS A 286 -3.10 -8.49 19.08
CA LYS A 286 -3.65 -7.28 18.47
C LYS A 286 -4.14 -7.50 17.03
N ALA A 287 -4.12 -8.74 16.56
CA ALA A 287 -4.70 -9.06 15.27
C ALA A 287 -6.21 -8.71 15.30
N ALA A 288 -6.72 -8.16 14.20
CA ALA A 288 -8.15 -7.86 14.07
C ALA A 288 -8.97 -9.17 14.16
N ASP A 289 -10.10 -9.10 14.85
CA ASP A 289 -11.05 -10.21 14.97
C ASP A 289 -11.93 -10.31 13.71
#